data_fea9e613aecce9ee61c4a937fc9f6a8f
#
_entry.id   fea9e613aecce9ee61c4a937fc9f6a8f
#
_cell.length_a   1.000
_cell.length_b   1.000
_cell.length_c   1.000
_cell.angle_alpha   90.00
_cell.angle_beta   90.00
_cell.angle_gamma   90.00
#
_symmetry.space_group_name_H-M   'P 1'
#
loop_
_entity.id
_entity.type
_entity.pdbx_description
1 polymer ?
#
loop_
_entity_poly.entity_id
_entity_poly.type
_entity_poly.pdbx_seq_one_letter_code
_entity_poly.pdbx_strand_id
1 'polypeptide(L)'
;GQLSAKSPNVLTTPKRRAELANKFRQCIVAESGYKLVELDYTAYHARTLGLAAQDAAYMKLAAMDIHSFVAGHMIKYPGIETALTLSDGDLKQLLEEIKSKHKNVRNFKAKPAILGIGFKMGKRRLYYENRDSYESEAEAGKLISLLHELFPNVFKWQDAICEKADKDGRLINSWGACRWFWDVMKWTRRDGQLVKS
;
A
#
# COMPACT_ATOMS: atom_id res chain seq x y z
N GLY A 1 -13.64 1.44 11.56
CA GLY A 1 -12.35 2.02 11.89
C GLY A 1 -11.32 0.97 12.25
N GLN A 2 -10.04 1.29 12.13
CA GLN A 2 -8.97 0.39 12.52
C GLN A 2 -8.85 0.38 14.05
N LEU A 3 -8.69 -0.80 14.65
CA LEU A 3 -8.41 -0.91 16.08
C LEU A 3 -7.05 -0.30 16.41
N SER A 4 -6.97 0.39 17.53
CA SER A 4 -5.73 0.94 18.08
C SER A 4 -5.57 0.53 19.54
N ALA A 5 -4.33 0.32 19.97
CA ALA A 5 -4.00 0.04 21.35
C ALA A 5 -3.02 1.08 21.88
N LYS A 6 -3.17 1.47 23.16
CA LYS A 6 -2.27 2.41 23.84
C LYS A 6 -1.88 1.81 25.20
N SER A 7 -0.62 1.99 25.56
CA SER A 7 -0.05 1.76 26.88
C SER A 7 -0.30 0.37 27.50
N PRO A 8 0.20 -0.73 26.94
CA PRO A 8 1.14 -0.85 25.82
C PRO A 8 0.44 -0.99 24.47
N ASN A 9 1.12 -0.57 23.39
CA ASN A 9 0.64 -0.81 22.04
C ASN A 9 1.05 -2.21 21.56
N VAL A 10 0.25 -3.20 21.87
CA VAL A 10 0.50 -4.60 21.51
C VAL A 10 0.33 -4.89 20.02
N LEU A 11 -0.33 -3.99 19.26
CA LEU A 11 -0.55 -4.14 17.82
C LEU A 11 0.71 -3.83 16.98
N THR A 12 1.69 -3.12 17.56
CA THR A 12 2.95 -2.75 16.89
C THR A 12 4.14 -3.60 17.32
N THR A 13 3.92 -4.87 17.62
CA THR A 13 5.00 -5.82 17.92
C THR A 13 6.07 -5.83 16.82
N PRO A 14 7.37 -5.73 17.15
CA PRO A 14 8.43 -5.69 16.15
C PRO A 14 8.43 -6.98 15.32
N LYS A 15 8.34 -6.83 13.98
CA LYS A 15 8.40 -7.97 13.03
C LYS A 15 9.78 -8.11 12.36
N ARG A 16 10.58 -7.04 12.34
CA ARG A 16 11.80 -6.95 11.52
C ARG A 16 13.08 -7.46 12.20
N ARG A 17 13.13 -7.52 13.52
CA ARG A 17 14.24 -8.14 14.29
C ARG A 17 13.78 -9.49 14.79
N ALA A 18 13.97 -10.53 13.96
CA ALA A 18 13.35 -11.84 14.17
C ALA A 18 13.58 -12.43 15.60
N GLU A 19 14.79 -12.31 16.13
CA GLU A 19 15.10 -12.85 17.46
C GLU A 19 14.36 -12.10 18.59
N LEU A 20 14.42 -10.75 18.58
CA LEU A 20 13.75 -9.93 19.59
C LEU A 20 12.22 -10.01 19.45
N ALA A 21 11.73 -10.03 18.20
CA ALA A 21 10.31 -10.18 17.92
C ALA A 21 9.76 -11.52 18.40
N ASN A 22 10.51 -12.60 18.23
CA ASN A 22 10.14 -13.92 18.71
C ASN A 22 10.13 -13.98 20.24
N LYS A 23 11.16 -13.45 20.90
CA LYS A 23 11.23 -13.37 22.37
C LYS A 23 10.04 -12.58 22.94
N PHE A 24 9.72 -11.44 22.33
CA PHE A 24 8.58 -10.62 22.75
C PHE A 24 7.24 -11.36 22.57
N ARG A 25 7.05 -12.02 21.43
CA ARG A 25 5.82 -12.78 21.16
C ARG A 25 5.63 -13.96 22.08
N GLN A 26 6.70 -14.60 22.53
CA GLN A 26 6.65 -15.69 23.53
C GLN A 26 6.14 -15.22 24.90
N CYS A 27 6.21 -13.92 25.20
CA CYS A 27 5.63 -13.35 26.42
C CYS A 27 4.11 -13.19 26.35
N ILE A 28 3.53 -13.29 25.15
CA ILE A 28 2.07 -13.18 24.94
C ILE A 28 1.52 -14.61 24.91
N VAL A 29 1.00 -15.05 26.03
CA VAL A 29 0.45 -16.41 26.20
C VAL A 29 -1.04 -16.36 26.50
N ALA A 30 -1.77 -17.38 26.11
CA ALA A 30 -3.15 -17.54 26.52
C ALA A 30 -3.23 -18.04 27.96
N GLU A 31 -4.28 -17.67 28.67
CA GLU A 31 -4.58 -18.26 29.96
C GLU A 31 -4.86 -19.77 29.85
N SER A 32 -4.74 -20.48 30.96
CA SER A 32 -5.02 -21.93 31.00
C SER A 32 -6.45 -22.22 30.50
N GLY A 33 -6.57 -23.13 29.54
CA GLY A 33 -7.85 -23.49 28.90
C GLY A 33 -8.23 -22.60 27.70
N TYR A 34 -7.48 -21.54 27.38
CA TYR A 34 -7.71 -20.65 26.22
C TYR A 34 -6.62 -20.81 25.15
N LYS A 35 -6.93 -20.34 23.96
CA LYS A 35 -5.99 -20.28 22.83
C LYS A 35 -5.99 -18.88 22.25
N LEU A 36 -4.80 -18.40 21.85
CA LEU A 36 -4.68 -17.19 21.03
C LEU A 36 -4.94 -17.55 19.56
N VAL A 37 -5.79 -16.75 18.91
CA VAL A 37 -6.09 -16.89 17.48
C VAL A 37 -5.70 -15.58 16.79
N GLU A 38 -4.80 -15.67 15.80
CA GLU A 38 -4.42 -14.54 14.94
C GLU A 38 -5.13 -14.69 13.59
N LEU A 39 -5.89 -13.68 13.20
CA LEU A 39 -6.57 -13.60 11.91
C LEU A 39 -6.06 -12.37 11.17
N ASP A 40 -5.56 -12.55 9.95
CA ASP A 40 -5.11 -11.46 9.10
C ASP A 40 -5.68 -11.61 7.68
N TYR A 41 -6.18 -10.51 7.13
CA TYR A 41 -6.70 -10.49 5.76
C TYR A 41 -5.55 -10.40 4.76
N THR A 42 -5.44 -11.35 3.88
CA THR A 42 -4.44 -11.36 2.81
C THR A 42 -4.64 -10.16 1.87
N ALA A 43 -3.61 -9.30 1.79
CA ALA A 43 -3.57 -8.15 0.88
C ALA A 43 -4.80 -7.21 0.97
N TYR A 44 -5.40 -7.07 2.16
CA TYR A 44 -6.64 -6.30 2.37
C TYR A 44 -6.60 -4.90 1.74
N HIS A 45 -5.54 -4.12 2.01
CA HIS A 45 -5.42 -2.76 1.46
C HIS A 45 -5.37 -2.74 -0.07
N ALA A 46 -4.62 -3.66 -0.68
CA ALA A 46 -4.54 -3.72 -2.13
C ALA A 46 -5.88 -4.13 -2.75
N ARG A 47 -6.56 -5.12 -2.17
CA ARG A 47 -7.88 -5.56 -2.66
C ARG A 47 -8.93 -4.46 -2.56
N THR A 48 -9.01 -3.78 -1.42
CA THR A 48 -9.97 -2.68 -1.22
C THR A 48 -9.65 -1.48 -2.11
N LEU A 49 -8.38 -1.17 -2.36
CA LEU A 49 -7.97 -0.11 -3.27
C LEU A 49 -8.38 -0.43 -4.72
N GLY A 50 -8.09 -1.64 -5.20
CA GLY A 50 -8.50 -2.09 -6.54
C GLY A 50 -10.01 -2.07 -6.73
N LEU A 51 -10.77 -2.51 -5.72
CA LEU A 51 -12.23 -2.46 -5.74
C LEU A 51 -12.74 -1.01 -5.81
N ALA A 52 -12.20 -0.12 -4.98
CA ALA A 52 -12.60 1.28 -4.94
C ALA A 52 -12.26 2.02 -6.25
N ALA A 53 -11.10 1.72 -6.84
CA ALA A 53 -10.67 2.26 -8.13
C ALA A 53 -11.34 1.57 -9.33
N GLN A 54 -12.11 0.51 -9.12
CA GLN A 54 -12.71 -0.33 -10.17
C GLN A 54 -11.67 -0.83 -11.20
N ASP A 55 -10.47 -1.14 -10.74
CA ASP A 55 -9.36 -1.62 -11.57
C ASP A 55 -9.28 -3.15 -11.52
N ALA A 56 -9.78 -3.80 -12.57
CA ALA A 56 -9.84 -5.25 -12.65
C ALA A 56 -8.44 -5.90 -12.65
N ALA A 57 -7.46 -5.30 -13.33
CA ALA A 57 -6.08 -5.79 -13.37
C ALA A 57 -5.44 -5.70 -11.98
N TYR A 58 -5.59 -4.56 -11.31
CA TYR A 58 -5.13 -4.37 -9.94
C TYR A 58 -5.77 -5.37 -8.97
N MET A 59 -7.09 -5.59 -9.07
CA MET A 59 -7.81 -6.57 -8.23
C MET A 59 -7.31 -7.99 -8.46
N LYS A 60 -7.13 -8.41 -9.72
CA LYS A 60 -6.58 -9.71 -10.09
C LYS A 60 -5.20 -9.91 -9.47
N LEU A 61 -4.30 -8.95 -9.63
CA LEU A 61 -2.95 -8.98 -9.09
C LEU A 61 -2.93 -8.94 -7.55
N ALA A 62 -3.80 -8.15 -6.92
CA ALA A 62 -3.93 -8.10 -5.47
C ALA A 62 -4.43 -9.44 -4.87
N ALA A 63 -5.20 -10.21 -5.63
CA ALA A 63 -5.62 -11.56 -5.24
C ALA A 63 -4.49 -12.59 -5.34
N MET A 64 -3.52 -12.37 -6.22
CA MET A 64 -2.35 -13.24 -6.44
C MET A 64 -1.13 -12.73 -5.67
N ASP A 65 -0.29 -11.92 -6.32
CA ASP A 65 0.85 -11.23 -5.68
C ASP A 65 1.24 -9.96 -6.46
N ILE A 66 0.56 -8.87 -6.23
CA ILE A 66 0.84 -7.57 -6.85
C ILE A 66 2.26 -7.07 -6.57
N HIS A 67 2.84 -7.43 -5.41
CA HIS A 67 4.19 -7.01 -5.05
C HIS A 67 5.24 -7.69 -5.93
N SER A 68 5.06 -8.98 -6.26
CA SER A 68 5.91 -9.70 -7.20
C SER A 68 5.76 -9.16 -8.63
N PHE A 69 4.55 -8.81 -9.04
CA PHE A 69 4.30 -8.19 -10.35
C PHE A 69 5.08 -6.88 -10.51
N VAL A 70 4.95 -5.97 -9.55
CA VAL A 70 5.68 -4.69 -9.57
C VAL A 70 7.19 -4.90 -9.47
N ALA A 71 7.66 -5.82 -8.62
CA ALA A 71 9.06 -6.18 -8.54
C ALA A 71 9.61 -6.69 -9.88
N GLY A 72 8.84 -7.52 -10.59
CA GLY A 72 9.17 -8.01 -11.92
C GLY A 72 9.36 -6.88 -12.93
N HIS A 73 8.48 -5.90 -12.96
CA HIS A 73 8.63 -4.70 -13.81
C HIS A 73 9.85 -3.86 -13.43
N MET A 74 10.15 -3.70 -12.14
CA MET A 74 11.34 -2.96 -11.69
C MET A 74 12.64 -3.57 -12.20
N ILE A 75 12.73 -4.90 -12.25
CA ILE A 75 13.93 -5.62 -12.69
C ILE A 75 13.87 -6.06 -14.15
N LYS A 76 12.81 -5.68 -14.88
CA LYS A 76 12.56 -6.12 -16.27
C LYS A 76 12.61 -7.64 -16.42
N TYR A 77 11.90 -8.34 -15.54
CA TYR A 77 11.89 -9.80 -15.56
C TYR A 77 11.32 -10.33 -16.88
N PRO A 78 11.92 -11.35 -17.50
CA PRO A 78 11.43 -11.91 -18.78
C PRO A 78 9.95 -12.30 -18.71
N GLY A 79 9.15 -11.84 -19.67
CA GLY A 79 7.72 -12.13 -19.76
C GLY A 79 6.80 -11.29 -18.87
N ILE A 80 7.33 -10.39 -18.04
CA ILE A 80 6.50 -9.58 -17.14
C ILE A 80 5.59 -8.59 -17.88
N GLU A 81 6.04 -8.05 -19.01
CA GLU A 81 5.27 -7.07 -19.80
C GLU A 81 3.98 -7.66 -20.37
N THR A 82 3.99 -8.94 -20.69
CA THR A 82 2.83 -9.67 -21.21
C THR A 82 2.12 -10.51 -20.14
N ALA A 83 2.52 -10.40 -18.88
CA ALA A 83 2.04 -11.24 -17.79
C ALA A 83 0.51 -11.20 -17.60
N LEU A 84 -0.12 -10.03 -17.83
CA LEU A 84 -1.58 -9.89 -17.69
C LEU A 84 -2.38 -10.63 -18.77
N THR A 85 -1.76 -11.02 -19.89
CA THR A 85 -2.39 -11.82 -20.94
C THR A 85 -2.29 -13.33 -20.72
N LEU A 86 -1.49 -13.75 -19.73
CA LEU A 86 -1.31 -15.16 -19.36
C LEU A 86 -2.56 -15.72 -18.69
N SER A 87 -2.68 -17.06 -18.75
CA SER A 87 -3.65 -17.76 -17.91
C SER A 87 -3.38 -17.51 -16.42
N ASP A 88 -4.37 -17.66 -15.57
CA ASP A 88 -4.21 -17.46 -14.12
C ASP A 88 -3.16 -18.42 -13.52
N GLY A 89 -3.04 -19.63 -14.06
CA GLY A 89 -2.04 -20.60 -13.64
C GLY A 89 -0.62 -20.15 -13.98
N ASP A 90 -0.38 -19.75 -15.23
CA ASP A 90 0.92 -19.31 -15.71
C ASP A 90 1.36 -17.99 -15.04
N LEU A 91 0.40 -17.06 -14.89
CA LEU A 91 0.65 -15.81 -14.15
C LEU A 91 1.08 -16.10 -12.71
N LYS A 92 0.35 -16.98 -12.02
CA LYS A 92 0.69 -17.36 -10.64
C LYS A 92 2.08 -17.98 -10.55
N GLN A 93 2.43 -18.86 -11.49
CA GLN A 93 3.76 -19.48 -11.56
C GLN A 93 4.87 -18.43 -11.76
N LEU A 94 4.69 -17.50 -12.71
CA LEU A 94 5.61 -16.40 -12.96
C LEU A 94 5.82 -15.53 -11.70
N LEU A 95 4.73 -15.17 -11.01
CA LEU A 95 4.80 -14.35 -9.80
C LEU A 95 5.49 -15.09 -8.63
N GLU A 96 5.27 -16.38 -8.47
CA GLU A 96 5.98 -17.19 -7.44
C GLU A 96 7.48 -17.35 -7.78
N GLU A 97 7.84 -17.46 -9.05
CA GLU A 97 9.23 -17.48 -9.50
C GLU A 97 9.94 -16.15 -9.16
N ILE A 98 9.33 -15.01 -9.49
CA ILE A 98 9.85 -13.68 -9.14
C ILE A 98 9.98 -13.55 -7.61
N LYS A 99 8.96 -13.97 -6.87
CA LYS A 99 8.95 -13.93 -5.40
C LYS A 99 10.10 -14.74 -4.80
N SER A 100 10.39 -15.91 -5.33
CA SER A 100 11.46 -16.78 -4.84
C SER A 100 12.84 -16.20 -5.15
N LYS A 101 13.07 -15.75 -6.38
CA LYS A 101 14.39 -15.27 -6.86
C LYS A 101 14.69 -13.83 -6.42
N HIS A 102 13.67 -12.96 -6.30
CA HIS A 102 13.84 -11.52 -6.08
C HIS A 102 13.10 -11.02 -4.83
N LYS A 103 13.14 -11.82 -3.77
CA LYS A 103 12.47 -11.54 -2.49
C LYS A 103 12.83 -10.16 -1.90
N ASN A 104 14.07 -9.72 -2.07
CA ASN A 104 14.53 -8.43 -1.55
C ASN A 104 13.85 -7.26 -2.27
N VAL A 105 13.85 -7.25 -3.61
CA VAL A 105 13.19 -6.20 -4.41
C VAL A 105 11.70 -6.16 -4.09
N ARG A 106 11.06 -7.32 -4.04
CA ARG A 106 9.64 -7.45 -3.68
C ARG A 106 9.32 -6.88 -2.30
N ASN A 107 10.06 -7.27 -1.27
CA ASN A 107 9.72 -6.94 0.12
C ASN A 107 10.17 -5.54 0.54
N PHE A 108 11.30 -5.07 0.02
CA PHE A 108 11.91 -3.82 0.48
C PHE A 108 11.67 -2.63 -0.46
N LYS A 109 11.35 -2.87 -1.74
CA LYS A 109 11.05 -1.82 -2.71
C LYS A 109 9.58 -1.85 -3.14
N ALA A 110 9.11 -2.92 -3.78
CA ALA A 110 7.76 -2.98 -4.34
C ALA A 110 6.66 -2.91 -3.26
N LYS A 111 6.80 -3.67 -2.17
CA LYS A 111 5.78 -3.70 -1.11
C LYS A 111 5.57 -2.35 -0.40
N PRO A 112 6.60 -1.62 0.04
CA PRO A 112 6.42 -0.28 0.60
C PRO A 112 5.79 0.70 -0.39
N ALA A 113 6.15 0.64 -1.68
CA ALA A 113 5.57 1.49 -2.71
C ALA A 113 4.07 1.22 -2.92
N ILE A 114 3.67 -0.04 -3.06
CA ILE A 114 2.25 -0.44 -3.20
C ILE A 114 1.43 0.00 -1.97
N LEU A 115 1.98 -0.16 -0.77
CA LEU A 115 1.32 0.34 0.44
C LEU A 115 1.26 1.87 0.44
N GLY A 116 2.34 2.52 0.03
CA GLY A 116 2.46 3.98 -0.01
C GLY A 116 1.50 4.65 -0.98
N ILE A 117 1.32 4.10 -2.19
CA ILE A 117 0.38 4.66 -3.16
C ILE A 117 -1.07 4.63 -2.66
N GLY A 118 -1.45 3.64 -1.85
CA GLY A 118 -2.77 3.60 -1.23
C GLY A 118 -3.07 4.84 -0.36
N PHE A 119 -2.02 5.52 0.12
CA PHE A 119 -2.09 6.77 0.89
C PHE A 119 -1.59 7.99 0.09
N LYS A 120 -1.52 7.90 -1.24
CA LYS A 120 -1.03 8.96 -2.13
C LYS A 120 0.38 9.46 -1.74
N MET A 121 1.25 8.53 -1.32
CA MET A 121 2.63 8.83 -0.91
C MET A 121 3.47 9.27 -2.10
N GLY A 122 4.10 10.45 -1.99
CA GLY A 122 5.02 10.96 -3.01
C GLY A 122 6.44 10.37 -2.88
N LYS A 123 7.27 10.56 -3.92
CA LYS A 123 8.64 10.03 -4.02
C LYS A 123 9.54 10.37 -2.83
N ARG A 124 9.46 11.63 -2.35
CA ARG A 124 10.25 12.09 -1.21
C ARG A 124 9.96 11.28 0.04
N ARG A 125 8.68 11.12 0.38
CA ARG A 125 8.27 10.37 1.57
C ARG A 125 8.60 8.88 1.42
N LEU A 126 8.36 8.29 0.25
CA LEU A 126 8.71 6.90 -0.03
C LEU A 126 10.20 6.65 0.20
N TYR A 127 11.07 7.52 -0.29
CA TYR A 127 12.52 7.45 -0.08
C TYR A 127 12.88 7.61 1.40
N TYR A 128 12.40 8.66 2.07
CA TYR A 128 12.78 8.95 3.46
C TYR A 128 12.32 7.90 4.47
N GLU A 129 11.16 7.28 4.26
CA GLU A 129 10.66 6.21 5.13
C GLU A 129 11.34 4.85 4.87
N ASN A 130 12.04 4.70 3.72
CA ASN A 130 12.68 3.45 3.31
C ASN A 130 14.10 3.66 2.79
N ARG A 131 14.89 4.50 3.43
CA ARG A 131 16.25 4.90 2.99
C ARG A 131 17.18 3.72 2.74
N ASP A 132 17.08 2.65 3.55
CA ASP A 132 17.91 1.46 3.40
C ASP A 132 17.55 0.62 2.15
N SER A 133 16.46 0.98 1.48
CA SER A 133 15.92 0.21 0.35
C SER A 133 16.08 0.91 -0.99
N TYR A 134 16.22 2.23 -1.01
CA TYR A 134 16.37 3.03 -2.22
C TYR A 134 17.69 3.79 -2.22
N GLU A 135 18.37 3.81 -3.34
CA GLU A 135 19.65 4.54 -3.50
C GLU A 135 19.45 6.06 -3.52
N SER A 136 18.28 6.51 -4.02
CA SER A 136 17.98 7.93 -4.16
C SER A 136 16.47 8.21 -4.22
N GLU A 137 16.10 9.48 -4.01
CA GLU A 137 14.74 9.97 -4.27
C GLU A 137 14.34 9.81 -5.76
N ALA A 138 15.31 9.87 -6.67
CA ALA A 138 15.08 9.68 -8.09
C ALA A 138 14.65 8.23 -8.39
N GLU A 139 15.25 7.23 -7.75
CA GLU A 139 14.84 5.83 -7.88
C GLU A 139 13.41 5.62 -7.36
N ALA A 140 13.09 6.16 -6.18
CA ALA A 140 11.73 6.13 -5.66
C ALA A 140 10.73 6.81 -6.61
N GLY A 141 11.15 7.91 -7.25
CA GLY A 141 10.37 8.62 -8.27
C GLY A 141 10.09 7.76 -9.50
N LYS A 142 11.09 7.07 -10.02
CA LYS A 142 10.92 6.14 -11.16
C LYS A 142 9.91 5.03 -10.83
N LEU A 143 9.95 4.50 -9.62
CA LEU A 143 9.01 3.49 -9.19
C LEU A 143 7.57 4.04 -9.11
N ILE A 144 7.39 5.26 -8.59
CA ILE A 144 6.06 5.90 -8.57
C ILE A 144 5.55 6.13 -9.99
N SER A 145 6.40 6.60 -10.92
CA SER A 145 6.03 6.75 -12.33
C SER A 145 5.61 5.42 -12.96
N LEU A 146 6.37 4.35 -12.71
CA LEU A 146 6.01 2.99 -13.14
C LEU A 146 4.63 2.58 -12.59
N LEU A 147 4.33 2.87 -11.32
CA LEU A 147 3.03 2.53 -10.73
C LEU A 147 1.88 3.34 -11.36
N HIS A 148 2.12 4.60 -11.76
CA HIS A 148 1.15 5.39 -12.53
C HIS A 148 0.86 4.76 -13.90
N GLU A 149 1.89 4.24 -14.57
CA GLU A 149 1.74 3.55 -15.86
C GLU A 149 1.00 2.22 -15.74
N LEU A 150 1.33 1.43 -14.72
CA LEU A 150 0.74 0.12 -14.49
C LEU A 150 -0.73 0.20 -13.99
N PHE A 151 -1.05 1.21 -13.18
CA PHE A 151 -2.34 1.30 -12.48
C PHE A 151 -2.98 2.70 -12.58
N PRO A 152 -3.21 3.22 -13.79
CA PRO A 152 -3.70 4.59 -13.96
C PRO A 152 -5.07 4.84 -13.32
N ASN A 153 -5.94 3.83 -13.24
CA ASN A 153 -7.26 3.96 -12.64
C ASN A 153 -7.21 4.20 -11.13
N VAL A 154 -6.21 3.61 -10.44
CA VAL A 154 -6.01 3.84 -9.01
C VAL A 154 -5.71 5.32 -8.75
N PHE A 155 -4.83 5.93 -9.53
CA PHE A 155 -4.47 7.33 -9.36
C PHE A 155 -5.60 8.28 -9.76
N LYS A 156 -6.32 8.00 -10.86
CA LYS A 156 -7.53 8.75 -11.25
C LYS A 156 -8.58 8.73 -10.16
N TRP A 157 -8.82 7.56 -9.56
CA TRP A 157 -9.75 7.43 -8.44
C TRP A 157 -9.29 8.25 -7.22
N GLN A 158 -8.00 8.21 -6.89
CA GLN A 158 -7.46 8.98 -5.78
C GLN A 158 -7.61 10.49 -5.99
N ASP A 159 -7.36 10.98 -7.21
CA ASP A 159 -7.54 12.39 -7.55
C ASP A 159 -9.02 12.79 -7.43
N ALA A 160 -9.92 12.00 -7.98
CA ALA A 160 -11.36 12.25 -7.88
C ALA A 160 -11.87 12.26 -6.42
N ILE A 161 -11.35 11.37 -5.56
CA ILE A 161 -11.69 11.37 -4.13
C ILE A 161 -11.15 12.60 -3.42
N CYS A 162 -9.94 13.05 -3.74
CA CYS A 162 -9.38 14.28 -3.18
C CYS A 162 -10.18 15.50 -3.61
N GLU A 163 -10.52 15.62 -4.90
CA GLU A 163 -11.36 16.70 -5.42
C GLU A 163 -12.76 16.71 -4.76
N LYS A 164 -13.34 15.53 -4.58
CA LYS A 164 -14.63 15.40 -3.89
C LYS A 164 -14.53 15.84 -2.44
N ALA A 165 -13.49 15.41 -1.72
CA ALA A 165 -13.26 15.83 -0.34
C ALA A 165 -13.05 17.35 -0.23
N ASP A 166 -12.30 17.92 -1.15
CA ASP A 166 -12.07 19.36 -1.27
C ASP A 166 -13.34 20.16 -1.51
N LYS A 167 -14.23 19.64 -2.40
CA LYS A 167 -15.47 20.30 -2.76
C LYS A 167 -16.51 20.21 -1.67
N ASP A 168 -16.71 19.00 -1.13
CA ASP A 168 -17.84 18.69 -0.26
C ASP A 168 -17.49 18.83 1.23
N GLY A 169 -16.20 18.97 1.59
CA GLY A 169 -15.70 18.98 2.96
C GLY A 169 -15.93 17.67 3.71
N ARG A 170 -16.43 16.64 3.03
CA ARG A 170 -16.73 15.33 3.61
C ARG A 170 -16.68 14.21 2.57
N LEU A 171 -16.45 13.00 3.06
CA LEU A 171 -16.62 11.78 2.27
C LEU A 171 -17.59 10.83 2.99
N ILE A 172 -18.39 10.13 2.21
CA ILE A 172 -19.32 9.11 2.70
C ILE A 172 -18.93 7.79 2.03
N ASN A 173 -18.70 6.74 2.82
CA ASN A 173 -18.40 5.42 2.28
C ASN A 173 -19.68 4.69 1.85
N SER A 174 -19.55 3.50 1.24
CA SER A 174 -20.66 2.68 0.75
C SER A 174 -21.62 2.19 1.84
N TRP A 175 -21.23 2.25 3.12
CA TRP A 175 -22.08 1.91 4.28
C TRP A 175 -22.70 3.14 4.94
N GLY A 176 -22.60 4.34 4.33
CA GLY A 176 -23.16 5.56 4.85
C GLY A 176 -22.33 6.24 5.96
N ALA A 177 -21.18 5.67 6.35
CA ALA A 177 -20.32 6.33 7.34
C ALA A 177 -19.67 7.57 6.73
N CYS A 178 -19.88 8.72 7.40
CA CYS A 178 -19.41 10.02 6.96
C CYS A 178 -18.11 10.40 7.70
N ARG A 179 -17.12 10.91 6.96
CA ARG A 179 -15.93 11.54 7.50
C ARG A 179 -15.86 12.98 7.05
N TRP A 180 -15.79 13.91 7.99
CA TRP A 180 -15.60 15.33 7.74
C TRP A 180 -14.13 15.71 7.68
N PHE A 181 -13.81 16.67 6.83
CA PHE A 181 -12.46 17.21 6.62
C PHE A 181 -12.48 18.71 6.88
N TRP A 182 -12.47 19.10 8.14
CA TRP A 182 -12.56 20.50 8.57
C TRP A 182 -11.38 21.37 8.14
N ASP A 183 -10.23 20.75 7.91
CA ASP A 183 -8.96 21.44 7.60
C ASP A 183 -8.60 21.44 6.11
N VAL A 184 -9.38 20.79 5.25
CA VAL A 184 -9.08 20.68 3.80
C VAL A 184 -9.30 21.99 3.07
N MET A 185 -10.09 22.90 3.62
CA MET A 185 -10.37 24.22 3.06
C MET A 185 -9.64 25.35 3.82
N LYS A 186 -8.38 25.19 4.13
CA LYS A 186 -7.59 26.30 4.65
C LYS A 186 -7.24 27.25 3.52
N TRP A 187 -7.91 28.38 3.51
CA TRP A 187 -7.57 29.52 2.66
C TRP A 187 -6.57 30.38 3.42
N THR A 188 -5.36 30.50 2.92
CA THR A 188 -4.37 31.45 3.42
C THR A 188 -4.31 32.66 2.51
N ARG A 189 -4.18 33.88 3.09
CA ARG A 189 -3.89 35.07 2.32
C ARG A 189 -2.40 35.11 2.02
N ARG A 190 -2.04 35.03 0.71
CA ARG A 190 -0.72 35.37 0.20
C ARG A 190 -0.87 36.59 -0.70
N ASP A 191 -0.10 37.67 -0.40
CA ASP A 191 -0.08 38.90 -1.21
C ASP A 191 -1.47 39.52 -1.45
N GLY A 192 -2.34 39.44 -0.43
CA GLY A 192 -3.70 39.99 -0.53
C GLY A 192 -4.73 39.07 -1.22
N GLN A 193 -4.30 37.99 -1.84
CA GLN A 193 -5.19 37.03 -2.49
C GLN A 193 -5.42 35.81 -1.59
N LEU A 194 -6.66 35.30 -1.59
CA LEU A 194 -7.00 34.01 -0.96
C LEU A 194 -6.45 32.87 -1.81
N VAL A 195 -5.47 32.17 -1.28
CA VAL A 195 -4.87 30.98 -1.90
C VAL A 195 -5.22 29.77 -1.06
N LYS A 196 -5.65 28.70 -1.72
CA LYS A 196 -5.91 27.42 -1.08
C LYS A 196 -4.56 26.80 -0.65
N SER A 197 -4.40 26.50 0.64
CA SER A 197 -3.18 25.87 1.18
C SER A 197 -3.34 24.36 1.26
#